data_5988cd98de153298fc43499f069379a4
#
_entry.id   5988cd98de153298fc43499f069379a4
#
_cell.length_a   1.000
_cell.length_b   1.000
_cell.length_c   1.000
_cell.angle_alpha   90.00
_cell.angle_beta   90.00
_cell.angle_gamma   90.00
#
_symmetry.space_group_name_H-M   'P 1'
#
loop_
_entity.id
_entity.type
_entity.pdbx_description
1 polymer ?
#
loop_
_entity_poly.entity_id
_entity_poly.type
_entity_poly.pdbx_seq_one_letter_code
_entity_poly.pdbx_strand_id
1 'polypeptide(L)'
;MTVAGIGHVGITVRDLERTVDFYTRFVGLRLTETLLYSEQEIGHGGEVTAGAFVRCDSAHHCLAFFAVRHPSGEMGGTSYGLHHLAFEMRTPQELLEKYREFRHEGLDLVNARRGGPGNQSRFYARDPDGNLLEFYWGMDRVGQDGRPRAHSAIAEIDLEQFDFEAFERAQQSAAVLHDEYRPAP
;
A
#
# COMPACT_ATOMS: atom_id res chain seq x y z
N MET A 1 4.27 -20.46 -19.58
CA MET A 1 4.08 -18.99 -19.58
C MET A 1 3.91 -18.56 -18.14
N THR A 2 4.58 -17.50 -17.71
CA THR A 2 4.52 -16.96 -16.35
C THR A 2 4.01 -15.53 -16.40
N VAL A 3 3.29 -15.11 -15.35
CA VAL A 3 2.88 -13.71 -15.16
C VAL A 3 4.13 -12.88 -14.86
N ALA A 4 4.30 -11.74 -15.53
CA ALA A 4 5.47 -10.87 -15.32
C ALA A 4 5.37 -10.06 -14.00
N GLY A 5 4.15 -9.77 -13.54
CA GLY A 5 3.89 -9.02 -12.31
C GLY A 5 2.43 -8.60 -12.17
N ILE A 6 2.11 -7.89 -11.11
CA ILE A 6 0.81 -7.22 -10.95
C ILE A 6 0.90 -5.89 -11.69
N GLY A 7 0.08 -5.69 -12.72
CA GLY A 7 0.08 -4.47 -13.53
C GLY A 7 -0.55 -3.28 -12.78
N HIS A 8 -1.75 -3.46 -12.29
CA HIS A 8 -2.49 -2.45 -11.51
C HIS A 8 -3.60 -3.09 -10.68
N VAL A 9 -4.15 -2.31 -9.75
CA VAL A 9 -5.35 -2.66 -8.96
C VAL A 9 -6.44 -1.63 -9.25
N GLY A 10 -7.66 -2.09 -9.58
CA GLY A 10 -8.84 -1.23 -9.72
C GLY A 10 -9.66 -1.21 -8.44
N ILE A 11 -10.08 -0.03 -8.02
CA ILE A 11 -10.86 0.20 -6.79
C ILE A 11 -12.08 1.04 -7.13
N THR A 12 -13.26 0.58 -6.72
CA THR A 12 -14.49 1.38 -6.79
C THR A 12 -14.53 2.33 -5.60
N VAL A 13 -14.83 3.60 -5.85
CA VAL A 13 -14.80 4.66 -4.84
C VAL A 13 -16.11 5.44 -4.83
N ARG A 14 -16.43 6.04 -3.68
CA ARG A 14 -17.66 6.84 -3.50
C ARG A 14 -17.54 8.23 -4.11
N ASP A 15 -16.38 8.84 -3.92
CA ASP A 15 -16.07 10.20 -4.36
C ASP A 15 -14.69 10.20 -5.01
N LEU A 16 -14.67 10.29 -6.34
CA LEU A 16 -13.46 10.20 -7.15
C LEU A 16 -12.49 11.35 -6.86
N GLU A 17 -13.02 12.57 -6.72
CA GLU A 17 -12.22 13.78 -6.49
C GLU A 17 -11.53 13.71 -5.12
N ARG A 18 -12.28 13.38 -4.08
CA ARG A 18 -11.76 13.17 -2.72
C ARG A 18 -10.71 12.06 -2.65
N THR A 19 -10.95 10.97 -3.37
CA THR A 19 -9.99 9.85 -3.42
C THR A 19 -8.70 10.26 -4.13
N VAL A 20 -8.81 10.94 -5.29
CA VAL A 20 -7.64 11.43 -6.03
C VAL A 20 -6.84 12.41 -5.17
N ASP A 21 -7.50 13.36 -4.49
CA ASP A 21 -6.82 14.30 -3.58
C ASP A 21 -6.06 13.55 -2.47
N PHE A 22 -6.70 12.59 -1.82
CA PHE A 22 -6.08 11.78 -0.78
C PHE A 22 -4.85 11.02 -1.27
N TYR A 23 -4.97 10.28 -2.37
CA TYR A 23 -3.87 9.46 -2.87
C TYR A 23 -2.73 10.28 -3.49
N THR A 24 -3.01 11.43 -4.04
CA THR A 24 -1.96 12.33 -4.55
C THR A 24 -1.28 13.11 -3.42
N ARG A 25 -2.03 13.63 -2.48
CA ARG A 25 -1.52 14.46 -1.38
C ARG A 25 -0.84 13.62 -0.29
N PHE A 26 -1.53 12.58 0.22
CA PHE A 26 -1.08 11.85 1.41
C PHE A 26 -0.36 10.54 1.09
N VAL A 27 -0.76 9.80 0.06
CA VAL A 27 -0.02 8.59 -0.36
C VAL A 27 1.21 8.96 -1.19
N GLY A 28 1.15 10.07 -1.93
CA GLY A 28 2.25 10.57 -2.74
C GLY A 28 2.26 10.00 -4.16
N LEU A 29 1.13 9.47 -4.62
CA LEU A 29 0.97 9.04 -6.01
C LEU A 29 0.79 10.25 -6.93
N ARG A 30 0.99 10.06 -8.22
CA ARG A 30 0.83 11.10 -9.23
C ARG A 30 -0.34 10.76 -10.13
N LEU A 31 -1.28 11.69 -10.28
CA LEU A 31 -2.36 11.56 -11.23
C LEU A 31 -1.80 11.54 -12.66
N THR A 32 -2.19 10.53 -13.43
CA THR A 32 -1.85 10.43 -14.86
C THR A 32 -2.96 11.06 -15.69
N GLU A 33 -4.19 10.58 -15.50
CA GLU A 33 -5.37 11.13 -16.18
C GLU A 33 -6.66 10.81 -15.45
N THR A 34 -7.73 11.53 -15.82
CA THR A 34 -9.12 11.22 -15.48
C THR A 34 -9.94 11.08 -16.74
N LEU A 35 -10.88 10.14 -16.73
CA LEU A 35 -11.78 9.88 -17.85
C LEU A 35 -13.23 9.92 -17.37
N LEU A 36 -14.10 10.50 -18.20
CA LEU A 36 -15.54 10.35 -18.09
C LEU A 36 -16.00 9.31 -19.10
N TYR A 37 -16.81 8.37 -18.65
CA TYR A 37 -17.32 7.32 -19.50
C TYR A 37 -18.76 7.63 -19.94
N SER A 38 -19.02 7.54 -21.24
CA SER A 38 -20.37 7.52 -21.79
C SER A 38 -21.01 6.14 -21.61
N GLU A 39 -22.34 6.06 -21.68
CA GLU A 39 -23.07 4.79 -21.55
C GLU A 39 -22.66 3.73 -22.59
N GLN A 40 -22.09 4.14 -23.71
CA GLN A 40 -21.65 3.26 -24.80
C GLN A 40 -20.22 2.74 -24.62
N GLU A 41 -19.38 3.41 -23.81
CA GLU A 41 -17.96 3.05 -23.63
C GLU A 41 -17.71 2.09 -22.49
N ILE A 42 -18.74 1.76 -21.71
CA ILE A 42 -18.57 1.08 -20.44
C ILE A 42 -18.74 -0.44 -20.59
N GLY A 43 -17.65 -1.15 -20.59
CA GLY A 43 -17.59 -2.62 -20.65
C GLY A 43 -18.05 -3.37 -19.39
N HIS A 44 -18.55 -2.69 -18.36
CA HIS A 44 -18.96 -3.27 -17.08
C HIS A 44 -20.43 -2.98 -16.73
N GLY A 45 -21.32 -3.12 -17.70
CA GLY A 45 -22.76 -3.02 -17.45
C GLY A 45 -23.32 -1.62 -17.22
N GLY A 46 -22.62 -0.56 -17.67
CA GLY A 46 -23.13 0.82 -17.57
C GLY A 46 -23.03 1.47 -16.18
N GLU A 47 -22.35 0.84 -15.24
CA GLU A 47 -22.25 1.27 -13.84
C GLU A 47 -21.14 2.31 -13.59
N VAL A 48 -20.02 2.23 -14.29
CA VAL A 48 -18.88 3.14 -14.12
C VAL A 48 -19.12 4.46 -14.85
N THR A 49 -19.03 5.58 -14.16
CA THR A 49 -19.27 6.93 -14.74
C THR A 49 -18.00 7.72 -14.99
N ALA A 50 -16.96 7.46 -14.18
CA ALA A 50 -15.67 8.14 -14.29
C ALA A 50 -14.56 7.25 -13.76
N GLY A 51 -13.34 7.49 -14.25
CA GLY A 51 -12.14 6.84 -13.76
C GLY A 51 -11.00 7.83 -13.56
N ALA A 52 -10.13 7.55 -12.57
CA ALA A 52 -8.88 8.26 -12.35
C ALA A 52 -7.74 7.26 -12.23
N PHE A 53 -6.62 7.55 -12.85
CA PHE A 53 -5.47 6.67 -12.97
C PHE A 53 -4.25 7.31 -12.32
N VAL A 54 -3.69 6.66 -11.29
CA VAL A 54 -2.57 7.19 -10.52
C VAL A 54 -1.38 6.24 -10.54
N ARG A 55 -0.16 6.79 -10.45
CA ARG A 55 1.10 6.04 -10.58
C ARG A 55 2.11 6.40 -9.51
N CYS A 56 2.97 5.44 -9.17
CA CYS A 56 4.14 5.63 -8.31
C CYS A 56 5.47 5.76 -9.08
N ASP A 57 5.52 5.25 -10.30
CA ASP A 57 6.70 5.19 -11.17
C ASP A 57 6.44 5.72 -12.58
N SER A 58 7.14 5.22 -13.59
CA SER A 58 6.99 5.59 -15.01
C SER A 58 5.87 4.82 -15.73
N ALA A 59 5.27 3.80 -15.12
CA ALA A 59 4.11 3.13 -15.69
C ALA A 59 2.92 4.10 -15.77
N HIS A 60 1.98 3.85 -16.68
CA HIS A 60 0.81 4.70 -16.83
C HIS A 60 0.02 4.83 -15.53
N HIS A 61 -0.21 3.72 -14.85
CA HIS A 61 -0.87 3.67 -13.54
C HIS A 61 -0.54 2.38 -12.78
N CYS A 62 -0.55 2.46 -11.46
CA CYS A 62 -0.51 1.32 -10.55
C CYS A 62 -1.85 1.12 -9.83
N LEU A 63 -2.64 2.18 -9.67
CA LEU A 63 -4.02 2.14 -9.20
C LEU A 63 -4.94 2.84 -10.19
N ALA A 64 -6.17 2.31 -10.30
CA ALA A 64 -7.27 2.92 -11.02
C ALA A 64 -8.48 3.05 -10.09
N PHE A 65 -9.04 4.24 -9.97
CA PHE A 65 -10.23 4.51 -9.18
C PHE A 65 -11.43 4.68 -10.09
N PHE A 66 -12.56 4.08 -9.73
CA PHE A 66 -13.77 4.10 -10.54
C PHE A 66 -14.96 4.60 -9.72
N ALA A 67 -15.56 5.69 -10.17
CA ALA A 67 -16.86 6.13 -9.67
C ALA A 67 -17.98 5.31 -10.33
N VAL A 68 -18.97 4.88 -9.56
CA VAL A 68 -20.10 4.09 -10.05
C VAL A 68 -21.44 4.77 -9.72
N ARG A 69 -22.46 4.57 -10.57
CA ARG A 69 -23.80 5.16 -10.40
C ARG A 69 -24.54 4.61 -9.18
N HIS A 70 -24.45 3.30 -8.98
CA HIS A 70 -25.20 2.58 -7.96
C HIS A 70 -24.26 1.67 -7.15
N PRO A 71 -23.49 2.25 -6.22
CA PRO A 71 -22.63 1.42 -5.39
C PRO A 71 -23.49 0.48 -4.54
N SER A 72 -23.29 -0.82 -4.71
CA SER A 72 -23.92 -1.85 -3.89
C SER A 72 -22.92 -2.38 -2.86
N GLY A 73 -23.33 -2.42 -1.59
CA GLY A 73 -22.55 -2.98 -0.49
C GLY A 73 -21.84 -1.94 0.38
N GLU A 74 -21.42 -2.38 1.55
CA GLU A 74 -20.60 -1.59 2.47
C GLU A 74 -19.12 -1.67 2.03
N MET A 75 -18.47 -0.49 1.90
CA MET A 75 -17.05 -0.40 1.62
C MET A 75 -16.27 -0.50 2.94
N GLY A 76 -15.20 -1.26 2.92
CA GLY A 76 -14.32 -1.43 4.08
C GLY A 76 -14.93 -2.32 5.17
N GLY A 77 -14.28 -3.38 5.52
CA GLY A 77 -14.74 -4.28 6.56
C GLY A 77 -14.07 -5.66 6.50
N THR A 78 -14.56 -6.58 7.32
CA THR A 78 -14.09 -7.97 7.38
C THR A 78 -14.75 -8.88 6.32
N SER A 79 -15.30 -8.32 5.24
CA SER A 79 -15.85 -9.08 4.13
C SER A 79 -14.75 -9.74 3.29
N TYR A 80 -15.10 -10.79 2.56
CA TYR A 80 -14.19 -11.40 1.57
C TYR A 80 -13.85 -10.37 0.48
N GLY A 81 -12.56 -10.23 0.17
CA GLY A 81 -12.09 -9.30 -0.86
C GLY A 81 -10.68 -8.78 -0.59
N LEU A 82 -10.40 -7.56 -1.01
CA LEU A 82 -9.13 -6.91 -0.75
C LEU A 82 -8.99 -6.61 0.75
N HIS A 83 -7.94 -7.17 1.38
CA HIS A 83 -7.68 -6.93 2.79
C HIS A 83 -7.02 -5.57 3.01
N HIS A 84 -5.95 -5.27 2.28
CA HIS A 84 -5.26 -3.98 2.31
C HIS A 84 -4.44 -3.73 1.04
N LEU A 85 -4.04 -2.48 0.85
CA LEU A 85 -3.00 -2.05 -0.09
C LEU A 85 -1.74 -1.72 0.69
N ALA A 86 -0.59 -2.21 0.25
CA ALA A 86 0.69 -1.96 0.91
C ALA A 86 1.60 -1.09 0.03
N PHE A 87 2.16 -0.03 0.65
CA PHE A 87 3.07 0.93 0.01
C PHE A 87 4.44 0.83 0.68
N GLU A 88 5.45 0.54 -0.12
CA GLU A 88 6.84 0.46 0.34
C GLU A 88 7.46 1.85 0.43
N MET A 89 8.01 2.18 1.59
CA MET A 89 8.81 3.39 1.81
C MET A 89 10.28 3.06 1.55
N ARG A 90 11.02 4.00 0.96
CA ARG A 90 12.43 3.77 0.58
C ARG A 90 13.37 3.72 1.77
N THR A 91 13.04 4.48 2.81
CA THR A 91 13.85 4.61 4.02
C THR A 91 12.99 4.57 5.27
N PRO A 92 13.57 4.21 6.44
CA PRO A 92 12.85 4.26 7.71
C PRO A 92 12.45 5.70 8.08
N GLN A 93 13.22 6.70 7.65
CA GLN A 93 12.91 8.12 7.85
C GLN A 93 11.66 8.51 7.09
N GLU A 94 11.53 8.10 5.82
CA GLU A 94 10.30 8.32 5.04
C GLU A 94 9.07 7.66 5.68
N LEU A 95 9.22 6.46 6.26
CA LEU A 95 8.13 5.80 7.00
C LEU A 95 7.70 6.64 8.21
N LEU A 96 8.66 7.12 9.00
CA LEU A 96 8.40 7.95 10.19
C LEU A 96 7.78 9.31 9.81
N GLU A 97 8.30 9.96 8.76
CA GLU A 97 7.76 11.23 8.27
C GLU A 97 6.31 11.06 7.77
N LYS A 98 6.04 9.99 7.03
CA LYS A 98 4.69 9.66 6.57
C LYS A 98 3.74 9.40 7.74
N TYR A 99 4.16 8.68 8.76
CA TYR A 99 3.38 8.47 9.98
C TYR A 99 3.06 9.77 10.70
N ARG A 100 4.03 10.69 10.84
CA ARG A 100 3.87 12.01 11.44
C ARG A 100 2.92 12.90 10.65
N GLU A 101 3.02 12.87 9.32
CA GLU A 101 2.11 13.57 8.42
C GLU A 101 0.66 13.13 8.67
N PHE A 102 0.40 11.82 8.69
CA PHE A 102 -0.93 11.26 8.94
C PHE A 102 -1.47 11.67 10.31
N ARG A 103 -0.63 11.68 11.35
CA ARG A 103 -1.01 12.16 12.68
C ARG A 103 -1.34 13.65 12.70
N HIS A 104 -0.51 14.47 12.08
CA HIS A 104 -0.67 15.92 12.05
C HIS A 104 -1.96 16.35 11.33
N GLU A 105 -2.27 15.70 10.23
CA GLU A 105 -3.47 15.96 9.42
C GLU A 105 -4.74 15.29 10.00
N GLY A 106 -4.63 14.56 11.10
CA GLY A 106 -5.76 13.90 11.75
C GLY A 106 -6.39 12.79 10.92
N LEU A 107 -5.60 12.11 10.08
CA LEU A 107 -6.06 11.01 9.26
C LEU A 107 -6.31 9.75 10.11
N ASP A 108 -7.12 8.83 9.60
CA ASP A 108 -7.54 7.61 10.33
C ASP A 108 -6.41 6.59 10.45
N LEU A 109 -5.54 6.79 11.45
CA LEU A 109 -4.49 5.87 11.83
C LEU A 109 -5.06 4.72 12.65
N VAL A 110 -4.72 3.48 12.27
CA VAL A 110 -5.19 2.27 12.97
C VAL A 110 -4.19 1.81 14.04
N ASN A 111 -2.97 1.50 13.64
CA ASN A 111 -1.88 1.09 14.56
C ASN A 111 -0.53 1.08 13.83
N ALA A 112 0.55 0.91 14.60
CA ALA A 112 1.88 0.63 14.07
C ALA A 112 2.43 -0.68 14.66
N ARG A 113 3.12 -1.46 13.84
CA ARG A 113 3.59 -2.81 14.18
C ARG A 113 4.94 -3.12 13.54
N ARG A 114 5.65 -4.10 14.13
CA ARG A 114 6.81 -4.75 13.54
C ARG A 114 6.64 -6.26 13.52
N GLY A 115 7.46 -6.95 12.70
CA GLY A 115 7.50 -8.42 12.63
C GLY A 115 6.37 -9.03 11.80
N GLY A 116 6.17 -10.32 11.91
CA GLY A 116 5.30 -11.11 11.05
C GLY A 116 5.96 -11.49 9.72
N PRO A 117 5.19 -12.02 8.75
CA PRO A 117 5.72 -12.36 7.43
C PRO A 117 6.46 -11.18 6.80
N GLY A 118 7.72 -11.41 6.34
CA GLY A 118 8.57 -10.35 5.79
C GLY A 118 9.25 -9.47 6.83
N ASN A 119 9.01 -9.64 8.13
CA ASN A 119 9.69 -8.95 9.25
C ASN A 119 9.73 -7.42 9.18
N GLN A 120 8.90 -6.76 8.39
CA GLN A 120 8.90 -5.31 8.19
C GLN A 120 8.39 -4.53 9.42
N SER A 121 8.77 -3.25 9.49
CA SER A 121 8.11 -2.25 10.32
C SER A 121 7.07 -1.50 9.49
N ARG A 122 5.92 -1.18 10.08
CA ARG A 122 4.80 -0.61 9.34
C ARG A 122 3.81 0.13 10.22
N PHE A 123 2.98 0.96 9.59
CA PHE A 123 1.74 1.43 10.18
C PHE A 123 0.57 1.22 9.21
N TYR A 124 -0.62 1.22 9.78
CA TYR A 124 -1.87 1.10 9.05
C TYR A 124 -2.70 2.36 9.21
N ALA A 125 -3.35 2.75 8.12
CA ALA A 125 -4.31 3.85 8.07
C ALA A 125 -5.49 3.47 7.17
N ARG A 126 -6.55 4.29 7.17
CA ARG A 126 -7.67 4.13 6.24
C ARG A 126 -7.71 5.26 5.24
N ASP A 127 -8.07 4.92 4.02
CA ASP A 127 -8.41 5.93 3.00
C ASP A 127 -9.82 6.50 3.25
N PRO A 128 -10.26 7.51 2.47
CA PRO A 128 -11.58 8.12 2.64
C PRO A 128 -12.78 7.17 2.49
N ASP A 129 -12.61 6.05 1.83
CA ASP A 129 -13.63 5.01 1.64
C ASP A 129 -13.54 3.87 2.68
N GLY A 130 -12.55 3.93 3.59
CA GLY A 130 -12.34 2.95 4.66
C GLY A 130 -11.46 1.77 4.23
N ASN A 131 -10.86 1.80 3.03
CA ASN A 131 -9.90 0.77 2.63
C ASN A 131 -8.66 0.84 3.53
N LEU A 132 -8.19 -0.33 3.97
CA LEU A 132 -7.00 -0.42 4.80
C LEU A 132 -5.75 -0.23 3.94
N LEU A 133 -4.90 0.70 4.34
CA LEU A 133 -3.60 0.97 3.75
C LEU A 133 -2.51 0.55 4.73
N GLU A 134 -1.46 -0.07 4.21
CA GLU A 134 -0.22 -0.36 4.93
C GLU A 134 0.90 0.48 4.33
N PHE A 135 1.65 1.19 5.18
CA PHE A 135 2.90 1.83 4.82
C PHE A 135 4.01 1.10 5.56
N TYR A 136 4.98 0.56 4.83
CA TYR A 136 6.02 -0.28 5.42
C TYR A 136 7.42 0.05 4.91
N TRP A 137 8.41 -0.37 5.71
CA TRP A 137 9.81 -0.38 5.34
C TRP A 137 10.49 -1.65 5.87
N GLY A 138 11.51 -2.11 5.12
CA GLY A 138 12.39 -3.18 5.57
C GLY A 138 11.80 -4.59 5.42
N MET A 139 10.95 -4.81 4.41
CA MET A 139 10.44 -6.15 4.11
C MET A 139 11.57 -7.06 3.60
N ASP A 140 11.66 -8.25 4.18
CA ASP A 140 12.58 -9.29 3.73
C ASP A 140 12.38 -9.63 2.25
N ARG A 141 13.47 -9.88 1.57
CA ARG A 141 13.48 -10.46 0.23
C ARG A 141 13.67 -11.97 0.34
N VAL A 142 12.94 -12.70 -0.47
CA VAL A 142 13.11 -14.16 -0.58
C VAL A 142 14.34 -14.45 -1.43
N GLY A 143 15.23 -15.32 -0.95
CA GLY A 143 16.44 -15.72 -1.66
C GLY A 143 16.17 -16.55 -2.92
N GLN A 144 17.22 -16.94 -3.63
CA GLN A 144 17.10 -17.70 -4.88
C GLN A 144 16.49 -19.10 -4.68
N ASP A 145 16.60 -19.64 -3.46
CA ASP A 145 15.98 -20.91 -3.07
C ASP A 145 14.46 -20.83 -2.88
N GLY A 146 13.89 -19.62 -2.96
CA GLY A 146 12.45 -19.37 -2.79
C GLY A 146 11.95 -19.54 -1.34
N ARG A 147 12.84 -19.65 -0.36
CA ARG A 147 12.47 -19.86 1.05
C ARG A 147 12.43 -18.54 1.81
N PRO A 148 11.33 -18.23 2.51
CA PRO A 148 11.26 -17.06 3.37
C PRO A 148 12.09 -17.32 4.65
N ARG A 149 12.68 -16.26 5.19
CA ARG A 149 13.26 -16.29 6.54
C ARG A 149 12.16 -16.47 7.59
N ALA A 150 12.50 -17.12 8.70
CA ALA A 150 11.59 -17.20 9.84
C ALA A 150 11.20 -15.78 10.30
N HIS A 151 9.92 -15.53 10.46
CA HIS A 151 9.42 -14.25 10.92
C HIS A 151 9.46 -14.11 12.45
N SER A 152 9.72 -12.90 12.91
CA SER A 152 9.60 -12.53 14.32
C SER A 152 8.13 -12.40 14.72
N ALA A 153 7.85 -12.51 16.02
CA ALA A 153 6.50 -12.23 16.52
C ALA A 153 6.05 -10.81 16.17
N ILE A 154 4.77 -10.68 15.82
CA ILE A 154 4.16 -9.37 15.59
C ILE A 154 4.09 -8.64 16.93
N ALA A 155 4.57 -7.41 16.98
CA ALA A 155 4.48 -6.53 18.14
C ALA A 155 4.02 -5.14 17.73
N GLU A 156 3.17 -4.52 18.53
CA GLU A 156 2.85 -3.11 18.40
C GLU A 156 4.07 -2.27 18.81
N ILE A 157 4.27 -1.16 18.11
CA ILE A 157 5.37 -0.24 18.32
C ILE A 157 4.88 1.19 18.30
N ASP A 158 5.61 2.07 19.01
CA ASP A 158 5.55 3.50 18.78
C ASP A 158 6.64 3.87 17.79
N LEU A 159 6.26 4.23 16.55
CA LEU A 159 7.22 4.58 15.49
C LEU A 159 8.09 5.79 15.84
N GLU A 160 7.63 6.70 16.71
CA GLU A 160 8.43 7.85 17.11
C GLU A 160 9.56 7.49 18.10
N GLN A 161 9.43 6.36 18.78
CA GLN A 161 10.43 5.85 19.72
C GLN A 161 11.12 4.58 19.21
N PHE A 162 10.76 4.13 18.01
CA PHE A 162 11.27 2.89 17.44
C PHE A 162 12.72 3.03 16.99
N ASP A 163 13.59 2.15 17.48
CA ASP A 163 15.00 2.09 17.09
C ASP A 163 15.15 1.39 15.73
N PHE A 164 15.02 2.16 14.65
CA PHE A 164 15.18 1.67 13.29
C PHE A 164 16.60 1.16 13.01
N GLU A 165 17.62 1.73 13.62
CA GLU A 165 19.01 1.26 13.42
C GLU A 165 19.22 -0.11 14.05
N ALA A 166 18.69 -0.32 15.26
CA ALA A 166 18.75 -1.65 15.89
C ALA A 166 17.94 -2.67 15.09
N PHE A 167 16.80 -2.27 14.56
CA PHE A 167 15.96 -3.10 13.68
C PHE A 167 16.72 -3.48 12.39
N GLU A 168 17.33 -2.52 11.70
CA GLU A 168 18.12 -2.76 10.49
C GLU A 168 19.32 -3.68 10.75
N ARG A 169 20.07 -3.43 11.84
CA ARG A 169 21.17 -4.34 12.25
C ARG A 169 20.69 -5.77 12.47
N ALA A 170 19.54 -5.94 13.10
CA ALA A 170 18.95 -7.27 13.32
C ALA A 170 18.54 -7.94 12.01
N GLN A 171 18.00 -7.17 11.06
CA GLN A 171 17.65 -7.64 9.71
C GLN A 171 18.92 -8.07 8.94
N GLN A 172 19.97 -7.25 8.94
CA GLN A 172 21.24 -7.55 8.28
C GLN A 172 21.92 -8.78 8.87
N SER A 173 21.96 -8.90 10.20
CA SER A 173 22.55 -10.06 10.89
C SER A 173 21.83 -11.36 10.55
N ALA A 174 20.51 -11.31 10.45
CA ALA A 174 19.73 -12.48 10.06
C ALA A 174 19.85 -12.80 8.56
N ALA A 175 20.05 -11.79 7.71
CA ALA A 175 20.33 -11.98 6.28
C ALA A 175 21.67 -12.68 6.02
N VAL A 176 22.69 -12.40 6.84
CA VAL A 176 24.01 -13.07 6.77
C VAL A 176 23.91 -14.57 7.09
N LEU A 177 22.92 -15.00 7.87
CA LEU A 177 22.67 -16.41 8.15
C LEU A 177 22.00 -17.16 6.97
N HIS A 178 21.47 -16.43 6.00
CA HIS A 178 21.01 -16.94 4.73
C HIS A 178 22.03 -16.49 3.66
N ASP A 179 23.00 -17.31 3.34
CA ASP A 179 24.14 -17.05 2.44
C ASP A 179 23.76 -16.57 1.02
N GLU A 180 22.48 -16.37 0.72
CA GLU A 180 21.96 -16.05 -0.59
C GLU A 180 21.16 -14.73 -0.66
N TYR A 181 21.00 -14.00 0.46
CA TYR A 181 20.28 -12.73 0.43
C TYR A 181 21.17 -11.63 -0.13
N ARG A 182 21.06 -11.37 -1.43
CA ARG A 182 21.58 -10.13 -2.04
C ARG A 182 20.40 -9.18 -2.28
N PRO A 183 20.42 -7.96 -1.72
CA PRO A 183 19.47 -6.94 -2.13
C PRO A 183 19.59 -6.74 -3.64
N ALA A 184 18.46 -6.61 -4.34
CA ALA A 184 18.45 -6.23 -5.74
C ALA A 184 19.14 -4.87 -5.91
N PRO A 185 19.92 -4.66 -6.97
CA PRO A 185 20.64 -3.42 -7.24
C PRO A 185 19.68 -2.22 -7.44
#